data_1ab566fd3f433d786185d86d465ccc66
#
_entry.id   1ab566fd3f433d786185d86d465ccc66
#
_cell.length_a   1.000
_cell.length_b   1.000
_cell.length_c   1.000
_cell.angle_alpha   90.00
_cell.angle_beta   90.00
_cell.angle_gamma   90.00
#
_symmetry.space_group_name_H-M   'P 1'
#
loop_
_entity.id
_entity.type
_entity.pdbx_description
1 polymer ?
#
loop_
_entity_poly.entity_id
_entity_poly.type
_entity_poly.pdbx_seq_one_letter_code
_entity_poly.pdbx_strand_id
1 'polypeptide(L)'
;MKNVCYIILTASIIIFACLNSDIIRSGCTQGLQLWYSSIVPILLPFMLLTGVITSFLRSIQVSKCCAYAIIFIIGLLCGFPTGTIIIAFFYRKRIISENVCQSLLPMCNNISPMFLYNYIYRDHLMEYISFARLIEAVYLPQIIYTVIALTLSCMSSHRSSTSTELLTAATVQVSSDNQSPNSGNPENTYSDIISSSVHNITVIGVYMVIFAIAGNLMCRYFSGDACTIISAYLEIGSGVPILYGMDISTKIKTALILSLTAFGGLSALFQSRDMIRISRLSFIKYTTGKTVCAFLCFIFYMMFL
;
A
#
# COMPACT_ATOMS: atom_id res chain seq x y z
N MET A 1 -29.79 -24.52 -2.97
CA MET A 1 -28.94 -24.59 -1.78
C MET A 1 -27.96 -23.42 -1.68
N LYS A 2 -27.17 -23.09 -2.71
CA LYS A 2 -26.17 -21.98 -2.63
C LYS A 2 -26.81 -20.63 -2.26
N ASN A 3 -27.92 -20.24 -2.88
CA ASN A 3 -28.60 -18.95 -2.62
C ASN A 3 -29.13 -18.82 -1.19
N VAL A 4 -29.68 -19.94 -0.62
CA VAL A 4 -30.16 -19.96 0.77
C VAL A 4 -29.01 -19.78 1.76
N CYS A 5 -27.84 -20.39 1.50
CA CYS A 5 -26.65 -20.22 2.31
C CYS A 5 -26.17 -18.76 2.31
N TYR A 6 -26.17 -18.08 1.15
CA TYR A 6 -25.83 -16.65 1.06
C TYR A 6 -26.82 -15.76 1.84
N ILE A 7 -28.12 -16.03 1.77
CA ILE A 7 -29.13 -15.28 2.51
C ILE A 7 -28.93 -15.44 4.02
N ILE A 8 -28.71 -16.67 4.49
CA ILE A 8 -28.46 -16.94 5.91
C ILE A 8 -27.18 -16.25 6.38
N LEU A 9 -26.10 -16.34 5.61
CA LEU A 9 -24.84 -15.69 5.93
C LEU A 9 -25.02 -14.16 6.01
N THR A 10 -25.69 -13.56 5.04
CA THR A 10 -25.93 -12.10 5.03
C THR A 10 -26.81 -11.68 6.21
N ALA A 11 -27.87 -12.43 6.50
CA ALA A 11 -28.73 -12.18 7.66
C ALA A 11 -27.94 -12.27 8.98
N SER A 12 -27.09 -13.29 9.12
CA SER A 12 -26.23 -13.44 10.30
C SER A 12 -25.26 -12.27 10.49
N ILE A 13 -24.66 -11.77 9.39
CA ILE A 13 -23.78 -10.59 9.42
C ILE A 13 -24.56 -9.35 9.85
N ILE A 14 -25.77 -9.14 9.33
CA ILE A 14 -26.62 -8.00 9.70
C ILE A 14 -26.99 -8.07 11.18
N ILE A 15 -27.43 -9.22 11.69
CA ILE A 15 -27.78 -9.43 13.11
C ILE A 15 -26.54 -9.16 13.97
N PHE A 16 -25.39 -9.70 13.61
CA PHE A 16 -24.13 -9.47 14.32
C PHE A 16 -23.77 -7.97 14.35
N ALA A 17 -23.95 -7.27 13.24
CA ALA A 17 -23.72 -5.82 13.14
C ALA A 17 -24.67 -5.03 14.04
N CYS A 18 -25.95 -5.38 14.11
CA CYS A 18 -26.93 -4.76 15.00
C CYS A 18 -26.57 -4.97 16.48
N LEU A 19 -26.13 -6.18 16.85
CA LEU A 19 -25.72 -6.49 18.21
C LEU A 19 -24.42 -5.78 18.65
N ASN A 20 -23.60 -5.36 17.71
CA ASN A 20 -22.32 -4.66 17.91
C ASN A 20 -22.35 -3.22 17.40
N SER A 21 -23.53 -2.59 17.34
CA SER A 21 -23.74 -1.29 16.70
C SER A 21 -22.81 -0.19 17.23
N ASP A 22 -22.53 -0.15 18.53
CA ASP A 22 -21.68 0.86 19.15
C ASP A 22 -20.21 0.72 18.70
N ILE A 23 -19.72 -0.51 18.63
CA ILE A 23 -18.33 -0.82 18.21
C ILE A 23 -18.16 -0.50 16.72
N ILE A 24 -19.14 -0.91 15.91
CA ILE A 24 -19.16 -0.63 14.47
C ILE A 24 -19.22 0.87 14.21
N ARG A 25 -20.09 1.59 14.93
CA ARG A 25 -20.18 3.05 14.85
C ARG A 25 -18.85 3.72 15.23
N SER A 26 -18.23 3.29 16.33
CA SER A 26 -16.93 3.80 16.75
C SER A 26 -15.84 3.59 15.69
N GLY A 27 -15.70 2.36 15.18
CA GLY A 27 -14.73 2.05 14.12
C GLY A 27 -15.00 2.79 12.81
N CYS A 28 -16.27 2.93 12.43
CA CYS A 28 -16.67 3.69 11.26
C CYS A 28 -16.31 5.19 11.43
N THR A 29 -16.63 5.79 12.56
CA THR A 29 -16.31 7.20 12.85
C THR A 29 -14.81 7.43 12.84
N GLN A 30 -14.04 6.55 13.49
CA GLN A 30 -12.58 6.62 13.52
C GLN A 30 -11.97 6.51 12.11
N GLY A 31 -12.40 5.53 11.31
CA GLY A 31 -11.91 5.35 9.95
C GLY A 31 -12.27 6.54 9.05
N LEU A 32 -13.50 7.06 9.12
CA LEU A 32 -13.93 8.23 8.35
C LEU A 32 -13.21 9.50 8.76
N GLN A 33 -13.05 9.74 10.05
CA GLN A 33 -12.35 10.92 10.56
C GLN A 33 -10.90 10.94 10.10
N LEU A 34 -10.18 9.83 10.21
CA LEU A 34 -8.81 9.72 9.75
C LEU A 34 -8.71 9.89 8.23
N TRP A 35 -9.61 9.24 7.48
CA TRP A 35 -9.66 9.37 6.03
C TRP A 35 -9.85 10.83 5.60
N TYR A 36 -10.84 11.52 6.15
CA TYR A 36 -11.17 12.89 5.78
C TYR A 36 -10.12 13.91 6.24
N SER A 37 -9.64 13.80 7.50
CA SER A 37 -8.76 14.81 8.11
C SER A 37 -7.29 14.65 7.74
N SER A 38 -6.83 13.41 7.47
CA SER A 38 -5.41 13.13 7.27
C SER A 38 -5.10 12.59 5.88
N ILE A 39 -5.90 11.65 5.36
CA ILE A 39 -5.58 10.97 4.10
C ILE A 39 -5.98 11.81 2.88
N VAL A 40 -7.21 12.31 2.84
CA VAL A 40 -7.73 13.08 1.68
C VAL A 40 -6.86 14.31 1.40
N PRO A 41 -6.54 15.19 2.38
CA PRO A 41 -5.74 16.38 2.12
C PRO A 41 -4.33 16.09 1.62
N ILE A 42 -3.77 14.96 2.02
CA ILE A 42 -2.40 14.57 1.63
C ILE A 42 -2.41 13.82 0.30
N LEU A 43 -3.24 12.78 0.16
CA LEU A 43 -3.16 11.88 -0.99
C LEU A 43 -3.83 12.43 -2.25
N LEU A 44 -4.97 13.10 -2.12
CA LEU A 44 -5.75 13.55 -3.29
C LEU A 44 -4.93 14.46 -4.23
N PRO A 45 -4.21 15.49 -3.75
CA PRO A 45 -3.36 16.31 -4.61
C PRO A 45 -2.28 15.49 -5.33
N PHE A 46 -1.64 14.55 -4.64
CA PHE A 46 -0.61 13.69 -5.24
C PHE A 46 -1.18 12.71 -6.27
N MET A 47 -2.39 12.19 -6.04
CA MET A 47 -3.07 11.33 -7.02
C MET A 47 -3.42 12.10 -8.30
N LEU A 48 -3.94 13.31 -8.17
CA LEU A 48 -4.22 14.19 -9.31
C LEU A 48 -2.94 14.50 -10.08
N LEU A 49 -1.86 14.90 -9.37
CA LEU A 49 -0.56 15.20 -9.97
C LEU A 49 0.00 13.98 -10.71
N THR A 50 -0.07 12.80 -10.10
CA THR A 50 0.39 11.55 -10.73
C THR A 50 -0.44 11.20 -11.96
N GLY A 51 -1.75 11.44 -11.94
CA GLY A 51 -2.61 11.29 -13.10
C GLY A 51 -2.18 12.19 -14.26
N VAL A 52 -1.88 13.45 -13.98
CA VAL A 52 -1.37 14.41 -14.98
C VAL A 52 0.00 13.94 -15.50
N ILE A 53 0.94 13.60 -14.62
CA ILE A 53 2.29 13.10 -15.02
C ILE A 53 2.16 11.86 -15.90
N THR A 54 1.35 10.87 -15.53
CA THR A 54 1.16 9.66 -16.33
C THR A 54 0.52 9.93 -17.68
N SER A 55 -0.35 10.92 -17.76
CA SER A 55 -0.92 11.38 -19.04
C SER A 55 0.16 11.94 -19.97
N PHE A 56 1.04 12.80 -19.46
CA PHE A 56 2.20 13.29 -20.23
C PHE A 56 3.16 12.16 -20.63
N LEU A 57 3.45 11.25 -19.73
CA LEU A 57 4.33 10.11 -19.99
C LEU A 57 3.78 9.13 -21.03
N ARG A 58 2.48 9.16 -21.34
CA ARG A 58 1.90 8.33 -22.41
C ARG A 58 2.42 8.74 -23.79
N SER A 59 2.61 10.02 -24.03
CA SER A 59 2.98 10.59 -25.34
C SER A 59 4.47 10.61 -25.61
N ILE A 60 5.33 10.40 -24.60
CA ILE A 60 6.77 10.47 -24.73
C ILE A 60 7.45 9.10 -24.59
N GLN A 61 8.57 8.93 -25.26
CA GLN A 61 9.45 7.79 -25.06
C GLN A 61 10.34 8.05 -23.85
N VAL A 62 10.25 7.17 -22.85
CA VAL A 62 11.00 7.27 -21.61
C VAL A 62 12.09 6.21 -21.59
N SER A 63 13.34 6.59 -21.35
CA SER A 63 14.43 5.64 -21.18
C SER A 63 14.24 4.82 -19.89
N LYS A 64 14.86 3.64 -19.82
CA LYS A 64 14.79 2.78 -18.61
C LYS A 64 15.30 3.52 -17.37
N CYS A 65 16.40 4.26 -17.50
CA CYS A 65 16.98 5.02 -16.38
C CYS A 65 16.01 6.09 -15.85
N CYS A 66 15.38 6.86 -16.76
CA CYS A 66 14.36 7.83 -16.37
C CYS A 66 13.13 7.17 -15.75
N ALA A 67 12.73 5.99 -16.24
CA ALA A 67 11.61 5.25 -15.65
C ALA A 67 11.89 4.84 -14.19
N TYR A 68 13.08 4.35 -13.90
CA TYR A 68 13.50 4.03 -12.52
C TYR A 68 13.49 5.28 -11.63
N ALA A 69 14.06 6.40 -12.11
CA ALA A 69 14.07 7.65 -11.36
C ALA A 69 12.63 8.14 -11.06
N ILE A 70 11.74 8.10 -12.04
CA ILE A 70 10.33 8.51 -11.88
C ILE A 70 9.61 7.58 -10.88
N ILE A 71 9.78 6.26 -10.98
CA ILE A 71 9.20 5.30 -10.05
C ILE A 71 9.67 5.59 -8.62
N PHE A 72 10.96 5.84 -8.45
CA PHE A 72 11.55 6.08 -7.15
C PHE A 72 11.04 7.39 -6.54
N ILE A 73 11.08 8.48 -7.30
CA ILE A 73 10.65 9.81 -6.84
C ILE A 73 9.15 9.81 -6.52
N ILE A 74 8.31 9.34 -7.44
CA ILE A 74 6.86 9.35 -7.25
C ILE A 74 6.46 8.35 -6.17
N GLY A 75 7.03 7.14 -6.19
CA GLY A 75 6.72 6.11 -5.19
C GLY A 75 7.11 6.53 -3.78
N LEU A 76 8.24 7.22 -3.63
CA LEU A 76 8.70 7.70 -2.33
C LEU A 76 7.89 8.92 -1.83
N LEU A 77 7.60 9.88 -2.71
CA LEU A 77 6.95 11.14 -2.31
C LEU A 77 5.43 11.02 -2.15
N CYS A 78 4.78 10.28 -3.06
CA CYS A 78 3.32 10.22 -3.10
C CYS A 78 2.73 9.13 -2.20
N GLY A 79 3.52 8.11 -1.88
CA GLY A 79 3.06 6.99 -1.04
C GLY A 79 2.12 6.03 -1.79
N PHE A 80 1.53 5.08 -1.03
CA PHE A 80 0.57 4.14 -1.61
C PHE A 80 -0.80 4.80 -1.83
N PRO A 81 -1.59 4.37 -2.83
CA PRO A 81 -1.28 3.33 -3.82
C PRO A 81 -0.52 3.84 -5.05
N THR A 82 -0.06 5.09 -5.03
CA THR A 82 0.51 5.82 -6.18
C THR A 82 1.76 5.13 -6.73
N GLY A 83 2.62 4.61 -5.83
CA GLY A 83 3.79 3.82 -6.22
C GLY A 83 3.41 2.60 -7.06
N THR A 84 2.33 1.91 -6.73
CA THR A 84 1.83 0.78 -7.52
C THR A 84 1.35 1.24 -8.90
N ILE A 85 0.65 2.36 -8.98
CA ILE A 85 0.12 2.91 -10.24
C ILE A 85 1.27 3.20 -11.22
N ILE A 86 2.33 3.86 -10.77
CA ILE A 86 3.45 4.24 -11.65
C ILE A 86 4.29 3.03 -12.08
N ILE A 87 4.52 2.06 -11.18
CA ILE A 87 5.19 0.80 -11.52
C ILE A 87 4.36 0.03 -12.56
N ALA A 88 3.05 -0.10 -12.34
CA ALA A 88 2.14 -0.74 -13.27
C ALA A 88 2.12 -0.08 -14.64
N PHE A 89 2.20 1.25 -14.69
CA PHE A 89 2.28 2.02 -15.92
C PHE A 89 3.53 1.66 -16.75
N PHE A 90 4.73 1.69 -16.15
CA PHE A 90 5.97 1.36 -16.86
C PHE A 90 6.08 -0.13 -17.20
N TYR A 91 5.52 -1.01 -16.38
CA TYR A 91 5.41 -2.44 -16.70
C TYR A 91 4.55 -2.69 -17.94
N ARG A 92 3.37 -2.06 -18.02
CA ARG A 92 2.48 -2.16 -19.20
C ARG A 92 3.12 -1.59 -20.47
N LYS A 93 3.94 -0.54 -20.34
CA LYS A 93 4.76 -0.02 -21.45
C LYS A 93 5.93 -0.94 -21.82
N ARG A 94 6.13 -2.07 -21.14
CA ARG A 94 7.25 -3.02 -21.33
C ARG A 94 8.63 -2.37 -21.16
N ILE A 95 8.74 -1.26 -20.43
CA ILE A 95 10.00 -0.58 -20.15
C ILE A 95 10.77 -1.31 -19.05
N ILE A 96 10.07 -1.87 -18.06
CA ILE A 96 10.64 -2.65 -16.95
C ILE A 96 10.04 -4.06 -16.93
N SER A 97 10.84 -5.03 -16.48
CA SER A 97 10.41 -6.43 -16.39
C SER A 97 9.58 -6.70 -15.13
N GLU A 98 8.81 -7.80 -15.14
CA GLU A 98 7.99 -8.22 -14.02
C GLU A 98 8.80 -8.39 -12.73
N ASN A 99 9.95 -9.05 -12.82
CA ASN A 99 10.80 -9.32 -11.66
C ASN A 99 11.29 -8.01 -11.01
N VAL A 100 11.67 -7.03 -11.80
CA VAL A 100 12.07 -5.70 -11.32
C VAL A 100 10.88 -4.99 -10.67
N CYS A 101 9.69 -5.04 -11.29
CA CYS A 101 8.48 -4.47 -10.70
C CYS A 101 8.19 -5.07 -9.33
N GLN A 102 8.24 -6.39 -9.20
CA GLN A 102 8.00 -7.10 -7.95
C GLN A 102 9.02 -6.72 -6.86
N SER A 103 10.28 -6.53 -7.22
CA SER A 103 11.34 -6.12 -6.29
C SER A 103 11.18 -4.67 -5.81
N LEU A 104 10.69 -3.77 -6.68
CA LEU A 104 10.50 -2.34 -6.36
C LEU A 104 9.21 -2.05 -5.57
N LEU A 105 8.16 -2.87 -5.76
CA LEU A 105 6.84 -2.63 -5.16
C LEU A 105 6.88 -2.40 -3.63
N PRO A 106 7.56 -3.23 -2.80
CA PRO A 106 7.53 -3.05 -1.35
C PRO A 106 8.10 -1.71 -0.88
N MET A 107 9.11 -1.20 -1.58
CA MET A 107 9.76 0.07 -1.25
C MET A 107 9.03 1.28 -1.85
N CYS A 108 8.64 1.20 -3.13
CA CYS A 108 8.04 2.34 -3.83
C CYS A 108 6.55 2.53 -3.50
N ASN A 109 5.91 1.53 -2.90
CA ASN A 109 4.52 1.62 -2.45
C ASN A 109 4.47 1.68 -0.92
N ASN A 110 4.94 2.78 -0.37
CA ASN A 110 5.11 3.02 1.06
C ASN A 110 4.26 4.22 1.53
N ILE A 111 4.37 4.58 2.79
CA ILE A 111 3.73 5.77 3.36
C ILE A 111 4.41 7.02 2.82
N SER A 112 3.63 8.08 2.54
CA SER A 112 4.20 9.35 2.08
C SER A 112 5.01 10.02 3.20
N PRO A 113 6.11 10.73 2.88
CA PRO A 113 6.90 11.46 3.88
C PRO A 113 6.09 12.49 4.67
N MET A 114 5.04 13.05 4.06
CA MET A 114 4.15 14.01 4.71
C MET A 114 3.32 13.36 5.82
N PHE A 115 2.78 12.16 5.57
CA PHE A 115 2.08 11.38 6.58
C PHE A 115 3.04 10.87 7.65
N LEU A 116 4.24 10.43 7.25
CA LEU A 116 5.29 9.98 8.15
C LEU A 116 5.69 11.10 9.14
N TYR A 117 5.89 12.33 8.63
CA TYR A 117 6.27 13.46 9.47
C TYR A 117 5.13 13.92 10.38
N ASN A 118 3.94 14.18 9.82
CA ASN A 118 2.85 14.77 10.58
C ASN A 118 2.20 13.77 11.54
N TYR A 119 1.81 12.59 11.03
CA TYR A 119 1.02 11.64 11.80
C TYR A 119 1.89 10.71 12.66
N ILE A 120 2.95 10.12 12.07
CA ILE A 120 3.77 9.15 12.82
C ILE A 120 4.75 9.85 13.76
N TYR A 121 5.54 10.80 13.21
CA TYR A 121 6.59 11.44 13.99
C TYR A 121 6.04 12.48 14.97
N ARG A 122 5.42 13.54 14.47
CA ARG A 122 5.01 14.69 15.29
C ARG A 122 3.95 14.33 16.34
N ASP A 123 2.95 13.53 15.94
CA ASP A 123 1.82 13.25 16.81
C ASP A 123 2.08 12.08 17.78
N HIS A 124 3.07 11.18 17.52
CA HIS A 124 3.27 9.98 18.33
C HIS A 124 4.73 9.69 18.74
N LEU A 125 5.76 10.02 17.93
CA LEU A 125 7.12 9.57 18.19
C LEU A 125 8.14 10.68 18.46
N MET A 126 7.76 11.95 18.40
CA MET A 126 8.69 13.09 18.54
C MET A 126 9.46 13.08 19.88
N GLU A 127 8.84 12.57 20.95
CA GLU A 127 9.47 12.47 22.27
C GLU A 127 10.45 11.28 22.40
N TYR A 128 10.37 10.28 21.52
CA TYR A 128 11.11 9.03 21.66
C TYR A 128 12.27 8.88 20.68
N ILE A 129 12.18 9.51 19.51
CA ILE A 129 13.15 9.36 18.44
C ILE A 129 13.26 10.64 17.61
N SER A 130 14.45 10.96 17.09
CA SER A 130 14.59 12.06 16.13
C SER A 130 14.05 11.68 14.75
N PHE A 131 13.58 12.66 13.97
CA PHE A 131 13.03 12.41 12.64
C PHE A 131 14.04 11.75 11.70
N ALA A 132 15.33 12.12 11.80
CA ALA A 132 16.39 11.49 11.00
C ALA A 132 16.51 9.98 11.28
N ARG A 133 16.51 9.58 12.54
CA ARG A 133 16.56 8.16 12.94
C ARG A 133 15.28 7.41 12.56
N LEU A 134 14.13 8.08 12.58
CA LEU A 134 12.88 7.50 12.10
C LEU A 134 12.96 7.17 10.61
N ILE A 135 13.44 8.13 9.79
CA ILE A 135 13.67 7.91 8.35
C ILE A 135 14.65 6.74 8.13
N GLU A 136 15.77 6.74 8.85
CA GLU A 136 16.76 5.67 8.79
C GLU A 136 16.13 4.32 9.10
N ALA A 137 15.41 4.20 10.21
CA ALA A 137 14.78 2.97 10.65
C ALA A 137 13.74 2.43 9.66
N VAL A 138 12.97 3.31 9.03
CA VAL A 138 11.91 2.90 8.10
C VAL A 138 12.47 2.59 6.71
N TYR A 139 13.34 3.44 6.16
CA TYR A 139 13.73 3.32 4.75
C TYR A 139 14.97 2.46 4.53
N LEU A 140 15.97 2.48 5.43
CA LEU A 140 17.21 1.73 5.21
C LEU A 140 17.00 0.23 5.07
N PRO A 141 16.22 -0.45 5.94
CA PRO A 141 15.90 -1.87 5.77
C PRO A 141 15.17 -2.18 4.46
N GLN A 142 14.31 -1.29 4.01
CA GLN A 142 13.58 -1.44 2.75
C GLN A 142 14.49 -1.28 1.53
N ILE A 143 15.46 -0.35 1.58
CA ILE A 143 16.49 -0.19 0.56
C ILE A 143 17.34 -1.46 0.46
N ILE A 144 17.81 -1.98 1.60
CA ILE A 144 18.59 -3.21 1.66
C ILE A 144 17.81 -4.38 1.05
N TYR A 145 16.54 -4.57 1.47
CA TYR A 145 15.66 -5.59 0.90
C TYR A 145 15.54 -5.45 -0.62
N THR A 146 15.29 -4.23 -1.10
CA THR A 146 15.08 -3.96 -2.53
C THR A 146 16.34 -4.24 -3.34
N VAL A 147 17.52 -3.84 -2.85
CA VAL A 147 18.80 -4.12 -3.50
C VAL A 147 19.03 -5.64 -3.59
N ILE A 148 18.81 -6.37 -2.51
CA ILE A 148 18.93 -7.84 -2.49
C ILE A 148 17.93 -8.47 -3.47
N ALA A 149 16.67 -8.04 -3.45
CA ALA A 149 15.64 -8.57 -4.33
C ALA A 149 15.95 -8.30 -5.82
N LEU A 150 16.48 -7.12 -6.14
CA LEU A 150 16.91 -6.78 -7.51
C LEU A 150 18.11 -7.61 -7.95
N THR A 151 19.14 -7.79 -7.10
CA THR A 151 20.32 -8.61 -7.44
C THR A 151 19.93 -10.06 -7.68
N LEU A 152 19.09 -10.65 -6.82
CA LEU A 152 18.58 -12.01 -7.01
C LEU A 152 17.75 -12.15 -8.28
N SER A 153 16.93 -11.15 -8.61
CA SER A 153 16.14 -11.12 -9.84
C SER A 153 17.02 -11.08 -11.10
N CYS A 154 18.11 -10.30 -11.07
CA CYS A 154 19.07 -10.24 -12.17
C CYS A 154 19.81 -11.58 -12.36
N MET A 155 20.23 -12.22 -11.26
CA MET A 155 20.91 -13.52 -11.32
C MET A 155 20.00 -14.64 -11.86
N SER A 156 18.73 -14.63 -11.48
CA SER A 156 17.73 -15.59 -11.97
C SER A 156 17.44 -15.42 -13.47
N SER A 157 17.43 -14.18 -13.96
CA SER A 157 17.22 -13.89 -15.39
C SER A 157 18.38 -14.41 -16.25
N HIS A 158 19.63 -14.32 -15.80
CA HIS A 158 20.79 -14.88 -16.49
C HIS A 158 20.73 -16.43 -16.58
N ARG A 159 20.16 -17.09 -15.59
CA ARG A 159 20.03 -18.56 -15.58
C ARG A 159 18.94 -19.07 -16.50
N SER A 160 17.91 -18.28 -16.79
CA SER A 160 16.78 -18.64 -17.66
C SER A 160 17.07 -18.40 -19.15
N SER A 161 18.05 -17.58 -19.49
CA SER A 161 18.39 -17.25 -20.89
C SER A 161 19.06 -18.40 -21.65
N THR A 162 19.40 -19.50 -20.98
CA THR A 162 20.06 -20.66 -21.62
C THR A 162 19.08 -21.76 -22.03
N SER A 163 17.78 -21.66 -21.80
CA SER A 163 16.87 -22.79 -21.99
C SER A 163 15.54 -22.50 -22.71
N THR A 164 15.23 -21.28 -23.13
CA THR A 164 13.90 -21.04 -23.73
C THR A 164 13.91 -19.91 -24.78
N GLU A 165 14.70 -20.08 -25.84
CA GLU A 165 14.55 -19.29 -27.08
C GLU A 165 13.71 -19.98 -28.15
N LEU A 166 13.03 -21.08 -27.83
CA LEU A 166 12.21 -21.83 -28.80
C LEU A 166 10.87 -22.22 -28.16
N LEU A 167 9.93 -21.34 -28.12
CA LEU A 167 8.46 -21.53 -28.10
C LEU A 167 7.79 -20.41 -27.27
N THR A 168 7.36 -19.38 -27.93
CA THR A 168 6.02 -18.79 -27.74
C THR A 168 5.89 -17.48 -28.54
N ALA A 169 5.91 -17.60 -29.84
CA ALA A 169 5.11 -16.71 -30.68
C ALA A 169 3.66 -17.21 -30.61
N ALA A 170 3.07 -17.21 -29.45
CA ALA A 170 1.65 -17.41 -29.28
C ALA A 170 1.01 -16.06 -29.03
N THR A 171 0.32 -15.59 -30.02
CA THR A 171 -0.61 -14.48 -30.08
C THR A 171 -1.52 -14.50 -28.84
N VAL A 172 -1.16 -13.77 -27.79
CA VAL A 172 -2.12 -13.42 -26.76
C VAL A 172 -2.88 -12.21 -27.26
N GLN A 173 -4.04 -12.47 -27.86
CA GLN A 173 -5.06 -11.46 -28.02
C GLN A 173 -5.39 -10.93 -26.63
N VAL A 174 -4.90 -9.74 -26.35
CA VAL A 174 -5.34 -8.95 -25.22
C VAL A 174 -6.80 -8.65 -25.48
N SER A 175 -7.69 -9.32 -24.77
CA SER A 175 -9.08 -8.89 -24.66
C SER A 175 -9.03 -7.47 -24.10
N SER A 176 -9.30 -6.54 -24.99
CA SER A 176 -9.50 -5.14 -24.69
C SER A 176 -10.78 -5.06 -23.88
N ASP A 177 -10.69 -5.15 -22.56
CA ASP A 177 -11.73 -4.61 -21.72
C ASP A 177 -11.64 -3.09 -21.88
N ASN A 178 -12.61 -2.61 -22.61
CA ASN A 178 -12.80 -1.25 -23.06
C ASN A 178 -12.94 -0.29 -21.88
N GLN A 179 -11.83 0.30 -21.47
CA GLN A 179 -11.80 1.70 -21.10
C GLN A 179 -10.65 2.34 -21.88
N SER A 180 -10.83 2.43 -23.18
CA SER A 180 -10.16 3.42 -24.01
C SER A 180 -10.65 4.78 -23.55
N PRO A 181 -9.79 5.65 -23.02
CA PRO A 181 -10.11 7.07 -23.05
C PRO A 181 -10.16 7.44 -24.53
N ASN A 182 -11.29 7.93 -24.99
CA ASN A 182 -11.47 8.52 -26.31
C ASN A 182 -10.29 9.45 -26.60
N SER A 183 -9.42 9.03 -27.49
CA SER A 183 -8.33 9.82 -28.03
C SER A 183 -8.95 10.99 -28.81
N GLY A 184 -8.86 12.19 -28.26
CA GLY A 184 -9.17 13.35 -29.05
C GLY A 184 -9.46 14.67 -28.33
N ASN A 185 -9.92 14.69 -27.10
CA ASN A 185 -10.26 15.96 -26.44
C ASN A 185 -9.49 16.10 -25.11
N PRO A 186 -8.65 17.17 -24.92
CA PRO A 186 -7.94 17.41 -23.65
C PRO A 186 -8.88 17.51 -22.45
N GLU A 187 -10.10 18.01 -22.63
CA GLU A 187 -11.10 18.14 -21.57
C GLU A 187 -11.55 16.79 -21.00
N ASN A 188 -11.68 15.76 -21.84
CA ASN A 188 -12.01 14.41 -21.39
C ASN A 188 -10.87 13.80 -20.55
N THR A 189 -9.62 14.12 -20.87
CA THR A 189 -8.45 13.61 -20.13
C THR A 189 -8.42 14.14 -18.68
N TYR A 190 -8.71 15.41 -18.44
CA TYR A 190 -8.74 15.96 -17.07
C TYR A 190 -9.93 15.43 -16.28
N SER A 191 -11.11 15.31 -16.89
CA SER A 191 -12.28 14.72 -16.25
C SER A 191 -12.02 13.27 -15.81
N ASP A 192 -11.34 12.48 -16.65
CA ASP A 192 -10.98 11.10 -16.35
C ASP A 192 -9.96 11.01 -15.20
N ILE A 193 -8.99 11.94 -15.16
CA ILE A 193 -8.00 12.00 -14.07
C ILE A 193 -8.70 12.33 -12.73
N ILE A 194 -9.57 13.32 -12.72
CA ILE A 194 -10.32 13.72 -11.52
C ILE A 194 -11.21 12.56 -11.06
N SER A 195 -12.00 11.99 -11.97
CA SER A 195 -12.91 10.88 -11.66
C SER A 195 -12.18 9.67 -11.09
N SER A 196 -11.07 9.26 -11.71
CA SER A 196 -10.25 8.15 -11.23
C SER A 196 -9.59 8.45 -9.90
N SER A 197 -9.13 9.67 -9.67
CA SER A 197 -8.52 10.06 -8.39
C SER A 197 -9.54 10.07 -7.26
N VAL A 198 -10.74 10.60 -7.50
CA VAL A 198 -11.86 10.60 -6.54
C VAL A 198 -12.31 9.17 -6.26
N HIS A 199 -12.45 8.33 -7.28
CA HIS A 199 -12.77 6.92 -7.10
C HIS A 199 -11.74 6.21 -6.23
N ASN A 200 -10.46 6.36 -6.55
CA ASN A 200 -9.39 5.70 -5.80
C ASN A 200 -9.33 6.17 -4.33
N ILE A 201 -9.45 7.48 -4.06
CA ILE A 201 -9.43 7.99 -2.67
C ILE A 201 -10.65 7.51 -1.88
N THR A 202 -11.80 7.37 -2.53
CA THR A 202 -13.02 6.81 -1.90
C THR A 202 -12.84 5.34 -1.54
N VAL A 203 -12.26 4.54 -2.44
CA VAL A 203 -11.95 3.12 -2.19
C VAL A 203 -10.99 2.98 -1.00
N ILE A 204 -9.99 3.85 -0.89
CA ILE A 204 -9.10 3.92 0.27
C ILE A 204 -9.89 4.11 1.56
N GLY A 205 -10.81 5.10 1.59
CA GLY A 205 -11.68 5.36 2.75
C GLY A 205 -12.53 4.16 3.16
N VAL A 206 -13.10 3.45 2.18
CA VAL A 206 -13.89 2.23 2.44
C VAL A 206 -13.03 1.14 3.10
N TYR A 207 -11.81 0.88 2.61
CA TYR A 207 -10.91 -0.08 3.25
C TYR A 207 -10.53 0.35 4.66
N MET A 208 -10.21 1.63 4.88
CA MET A 208 -9.89 2.15 6.22
C MET A 208 -11.03 1.91 7.20
N VAL A 209 -12.27 2.21 6.81
CA VAL A 209 -13.46 1.99 7.65
C VAL A 209 -13.64 0.50 7.96
N ILE A 210 -13.56 -0.37 6.96
CA ILE A 210 -13.72 -1.83 7.14
C ILE A 210 -12.68 -2.36 8.12
N PHE A 211 -11.40 -2.01 7.94
CA PHE A 211 -10.33 -2.51 8.78
C PHE A 211 -10.30 -1.86 10.18
N ALA A 212 -10.75 -0.61 10.33
CA ALA A 212 -10.92 0.02 11.65
C ALA A 212 -12.05 -0.66 12.44
N ILE A 213 -13.18 -0.98 11.79
CA ILE A 213 -14.26 -1.76 12.41
C ILE A 213 -13.75 -3.15 12.83
N ALA A 214 -13.02 -3.83 11.94
CA ALA A 214 -12.46 -5.15 12.23
C ALA A 214 -11.49 -5.12 13.42
N GLY A 215 -10.63 -4.09 13.51
CA GLY A 215 -9.73 -3.88 14.62
C GLY A 215 -10.46 -3.67 15.95
N ASN A 216 -11.48 -2.82 15.95
CA ASN A 216 -12.29 -2.55 17.15
C ASN A 216 -13.05 -3.80 17.62
N LEU A 217 -13.62 -4.58 16.68
CA LEU A 217 -14.26 -5.85 17.00
C LEU A 217 -13.27 -6.86 17.58
N MET A 218 -12.07 -6.93 16.99
CA MET A 218 -11.02 -7.82 17.47
C MET A 218 -10.59 -7.48 18.90
N CYS A 219 -10.36 -6.21 19.22
CA CYS A 219 -10.04 -5.77 20.57
C CYS A 219 -11.20 -5.99 21.57
N ARG A 220 -12.44 -6.05 21.10
CA ARG A 220 -13.60 -6.31 21.96
C ARG A 220 -13.72 -7.78 22.35
N TYR A 221 -13.51 -8.69 21.41
CA TYR A 221 -13.76 -10.12 21.62
C TYR A 221 -12.51 -10.89 22.06
N PHE A 222 -11.35 -10.34 21.84
CA PHE A 222 -10.09 -10.97 22.20
C PHE A 222 -9.27 -10.01 23.07
N SER A 223 -8.70 -10.55 24.13
CA SER A 223 -7.86 -9.80 25.10
C SER A 223 -6.40 -10.28 25.01
N GLY A 224 -5.48 -9.40 25.41
CA GLY A 224 -4.05 -9.67 25.48
C GLY A 224 -3.23 -8.90 24.44
N ASP A 225 -1.96 -8.68 24.76
CA ASP A 225 -1.04 -7.84 23.98
C ASP A 225 -0.87 -8.32 22.54
N ALA A 226 -0.81 -9.63 22.32
CA ALA A 226 -0.69 -10.21 20.99
C ALA A 226 -1.90 -9.83 20.10
N CYS A 227 -3.12 -9.89 20.66
CA CYS A 227 -4.32 -9.52 19.95
C CYS A 227 -4.34 -8.01 19.63
N THR A 228 -3.95 -7.19 20.58
CA THR A 228 -3.83 -5.73 20.43
C THR A 228 -2.83 -5.39 19.32
N ILE A 229 -1.68 -6.05 19.28
CA ILE A 229 -0.69 -5.87 18.21
C ILE A 229 -1.26 -6.30 16.86
N ILE A 230 -1.89 -7.46 16.76
CA ILE A 230 -2.49 -7.93 15.50
C ILE A 230 -3.57 -6.95 15.01
N SER A 231 -4.44 -6.46 15.91
CA SER A 231 -5.47 -5.48 15.56
C SER A 231 -4.87 -4.17 15.03
N ALA A 232 -3.76 -3.72 15.59
CA ALA A 232 -3.04 -2.54 15.13
C ALA A 232 -2.50 -2.70 13.70
N TYR A 233 -2.09 -3.91 13.30
CA TYR A 233 -1.61 -4.19 11.95
C TYR A 233 -2.72 -4.29 10.90
N LEU A 234 -3.99 -4.24 11.28
CA LEU A 234 -5.11 -4.19 10.33
C LEU A 234 -5.17 -2.84 9.60
N GLU A 235 -5.01 -1.73 10.34
CA GLU A 235 -5.11 -0.39 9.76
C GLU A 235 -4.15 0.56 10.49
N ILE A 236 -3.27 1.23 9.73
CA ILE A 236 -2.18 2.01 10.31
C ILE A 236 -2.66 3.20 11.14
N GLY A 237 -3.71 3.88 10.70
CA GLY A 237 -4.17 5.09 11.36
C GLY A 237 -4.79 4.83 12.72
N SER A 238 -5.52 3.74 12.90
CA SER A 238 -6.02 3.28 14.20
C SER A 238 -4.94 2.51 14.97
N GLY A 239 -4.07 1.80 14.27
CA GLY A 239 -3.05 0.94 14.85
C GLY A 239 -1.96 1.70 15.59
N VAL A 240 -1.51 2.84 15.07
CA VAL A 240 -0.47 3.65 15.72
C VAL A 240 -0.90 4.14 17.11
N PRO A 241 -2.08 4.77 17.30
CA PRO A 241 -2.57 5.11 18.63
C PRO A 241 -2.74 3.89 19.55
N ILE A 242 -3.19 2.74 19.02
CA ILE A 242 -3.32 1.51 19.80
C ILE A 242 -1.95 1.08 20.35
N LEU A 243 -0.92 0.98 19.48
CA LEU A 243 0.42 0.62 19.91
C LEU A 243 1.03 1.66 20.85
N TYR A 244 0.80 2.94 20.60
CA TYR A 244 1.27 4.03 21.44
C TYR A 244 0.69 3.94 22.87
N GLY A 245 -0.58 3.55 23.02
CA GLY A 245 -1.28 3.39 24.28
C GLY A 245 -0.96 2.11 25.07
N MET A 246 -0.20 1.15 24.50
CA MET A 246 0.14 -0.11 25.20
C MET A 246 1.09 0.15 26.38
N ASP A 247 0.91 -0.60 27.47
CA ASP A 247 1.82 -0.59 28.63
C ASP A 247 2.98 -1.56 28.44
N ILE A 248 3.85 -1.22 27.49
CA ILE A 248 5.09 -1.97 27.18
C ILE A 248 6.27 -0.99 27.11
N SER A 249 7.50 -1.53 27.12
CA SER A 249 8.70 -0.68 27.06
C SER A 249 8.68 0.26 25.84
N THR A 250 9.11 1.50 26.03
CA THR A 250 9.13 2.52 24.97
C THR A 250 9.90 2.06 23.72
N LYS A 251 11.00 1.33 23.91
CA LYS A 251 11.80 0.81 22.81
C LYS A 251 11.00 -0.20 21.96
N ILE A 252 10.28 -1.13 22.59
CA ILE A 252 9.45 -2.12 21.88
C ILE A 252 8.27 -1.41 21.20
N LYS A 253 7.61 -0.48 21.90
CA LYS A 253 6.52 0.33 21.37
C LYS A 253 6.92 1.06 20.09
N THR A 254 8.04 1.77 20.13
CA THR A 254 8.59 2.50 18.97
C THR A 254 8.94 1.52 17.84
N ALA A 255 9.59 0.39 18.15
CA ALA A 255 9.91 -0.62 17.14
C ALA A 255 8.66 -1.17 16.44
N LEU A 256 7.58 -1.43 17.18
CA LEU A 256 6.30 -1.89 16.62
C LEU A 256 5.65 -0.82 15.73
N ILE A 257 5.63 0.44 16.15
CA ILE A 257 5.09 1.55 15.35
C ILE A 257 5.89 1.72 14.04
N LEU A 258 7.23 1.66 14.09
CA LEU A 258 8.07 1.75 12.91
C LEU A 258 7.89 0.55 11.98
N SER A 259 7.76 -0.66 12.55
CA SER A 259 7.45 -1.88 11.80
C SER A 259 6.08 -1.79 11.11
N LEU A 260 5.04 -1.36 11.84
CA LEU A 260 3.72 -1.09 11.27
C LEU A 260 3.80 -0.03 10.15
N THR A 261 4.60 1.01 10.36
CA THR A 261 4.84 2.07 9.36
C THR A 261 5.44 1.48 8.06
N ALA A 262 6.45 0.61 8.19
CA ALA A 262 7.06 -0.08 7.04
C ALA A 262 6.09 -1.07 6.36
N PHE A 263 5.22 -1.72 7.14
CA PHE A 263 4.17 -2.63 6.63
C PHE A 263 3.06 -1.86 5.91
N GLY A 264 2.59 -0.78 6.49
CA GLY A 264 1.50 0.05 5.99
C GLY A 264 0.10 -0.35 6.47
N GLY A 265 -0.03 -1.48 7.18
CA GLY A 265 -1.32 -2.08 7.55
C GLY A 265 -1.95 -2.93 6.44
N LEU A 266 -2.80 -3.88 6.81
CA LEU A 266 -3.54 -4.70 5.84
C LEU A 266 -4.42 -3.85 4.93
N SER A 267 -5.02 -2.78 5.45
CA SER A 267 -5.86 -1.88 4.65
C SER A 267 -5.11 -1.33 3.44
N ALA A 268 -3.86 -0.88 3.62
CA ALA A 268 -3.02 -0.36 2.54
C ALA A 268 -2.61 -1.44 1.52
N LEU A 269 -2.36 -2.68 1.99
CA LEU A 269 -2.09 -3.80 1.09
C LEU A 269 -3.30 -4.08 0.18
N PHE A 270 -4.50 -4.12 0.76
CA PHE A 270 -5.72 -4.37 0.00
C PHE A 270 -6.07 -3.23 -0.96
N GLN A 271 -5.79 -1.98 -0.60
CA GLN A 271 -5.93 -0.83 -1.50
C GLN A 271 -5.07 -0.96 -2.77
N SER A 272 -3.89 -1.55 -2.65
CA SER A 272 -2.98 -1.78 -3.80
C SER A 272 -3.31 -3.05 -4.59
N ARG A 273 -4.12 -3.95 -4.04
CA ARG A 273 -4.38 -5.29 -4.59
C ARG A 273 -4.93 -5.24 -6.02
N ASP A 274 -5.92 -4.40 -6.26
CA ASP A 274 -6.60 -4.36 -7.56
C ASP A 274 -5.66 -3.84 -8.65
N MET A 275 -4.84 -2.82 -8.35
CA MET A 275 -3.83 -2.31 -9.28
C MET A 275 -2.75 -3.34 -9.60
N ILE A 276 -2.28 -4.08 -8.57
CA ILE A 276 -1.32 -5.17 -8.72
C ILE A 276 -1.92 -6.27 -9.59
N ARG A 277 -3.15 -6.68 -9.34
CA ARG A 277 -3.85 -7.75 -10.06
C ARG A 277 -4.13 -7.37 -11.53
N ILE A 278 -4.64 -6.17 -11.77
CA ILE A 278 -4.89 -5.66 -13.12
C ILE A 278 -3.59 -5.63 -13.94
N SER A 279 -2.45 -5.39 -13.30
CA SER A 279 -1.14 -5.38 -13.93
C SER A 279 -0.51 -6.78 -14.05
N ARG A 280 -1.21 -7.84 -13.65
CA ARG A 280 -0.73 -9.23 -13.62
C ARG A 280 0.52 -9.43 -12.74
N LEU A 281 0.75 -8.54 -11.79
CA LEU A 281 1.79 -8.68 -10.78
C LEU A 281 1.28 -9.53 -9.61
N SER A 282 2.19 -10.18 -8.88
CA SER A 282 1.84 -11.07 -7.78
C SER A 282 1.59 -10.30 -6.48
N PHE A 283 0.34 -10.30 -6.01
CA PHE A 283 -0.02 -9.74 -4.71
C PHE A 283 0.65 -10.47 -3.54
N ILE A 284 0.85 -11.79 -3.67
CA ILE A 284 1.53 -12.58 -2.62
C ILE A 284 2.99 -12.13 -2.48
N LYS A 285 3.74 -11.98 -3.58
CA LYS A 285 5.13 -11.50 -3.54
C LYS A 285 5.21 -10.09 -2.92
N TYR A 286 4.29 -9.20 -3.28
CA TYR A 286 4.21 -7.87 -2.69
C TYR A 286 3.97 -7.92 -1.18
N THR A 287 2.98 -8.67 -0.72
CA THR A 287 2.65 -8.81 0.70
C THR A 287 3.81 -9.44 1.48
N THR A 288 4.43 -10.50 0.94
CA THR A 288 5.62 -11.12 1.54
C THR A 288 6.78 -10.11 1.65
N GLY A 289 7.02 -9.33 0.60
CA GLY A 289 8.04 -8.27 0.61
C GLY A 289 7.78 -7.22 1.69
N LYS A 290 6.53 -6.75 1.82
CA LYS A 290 6.14 -5.80 2.89
C LYS A 290 6.30 -6.39 4.28
N THR A 291 5.95 -7.66 4.47
CA THR A 291 6.13 -8.37 5.76
C THR A 291 7.61 -8.49 6.12
N VAL A 292 8.47 -8.84 5.16
CA VAL A 292 9.92 -8.90 5.37
C VAL A 292 10.48 -7.52 5.70
N CYS A 293 10.09 -6.47 4.98
CA CYS A 293 10.50 -5.10 5.27
C CYS A 293 10.10 -4.65 6.68
N ALA A 294 8.87 -4.98 7.11
CA ALA A 294 8.39 -4.67 8.46
C ALA A 294 9.22 -5.37 9.54
N PHE A 295 9.51 -6.65 9.34
CA PHE A 295 10.34 -7.44 10.25
C PHE A 295 11.78 -6.92 10.32
N LEU A 296 12.37 -6.60 9.18
CA LEU A 296 13.72 -6.00 9.13
C LEU A 296 13.75 -4.63 9.81
N CYS A 297 12.72 -3.81 9.65
CA CYS A 297 12.59 -2.52 10.31
C CYS A 297 12.53 -2.69 11.84
N PHE A 298 11.74 -3.64 12.34
CA PHE A 298 11.67 -3.95 13.77
C PHE A 298 13.03 -4.37 14.32
N ILE A 299 13.70 -5.34 13.69
CA ILE A 299 15.02 -5.82 14.11
C ILE A 299 16.06 -4.69 14.05
N PHE A 300 16.08 -3.93 12.96
CA PHE A 300 17.04 -2.85 12.79
C PHE A 300 16.93 -1.83 13.92
N TYR A 301 15.71 -1.39 14.26
CA TYR A 301 15.52 -0.48 15.36
C TYR A 301 15.93 -1.07 16.71
N MET A 302 15.55 -2.32 16.97
CA MET A 302 15.89 -3.00 18.25
C MET A 302 17.41 -3.20 18.45
N MET A 303 18.17 -3.38 17.36
CA MET A 303 19.61 -3.68 17.42
C MET A 303 20.50 -2.42 17.33
N PHE A 304 20.11 -1.42 16.55
CA PHE A 304 21.01 -0.32 16.19
C PHE A 304 20.56 1.05 16.69
N LEU A 305 19.31 1.19 17.09
CA LEU A 305 18.75 2.44 17.61
C LEU A 305 18.11 2.25 19.00
#